data_797bb04334845e3b2ba1a283474e78e3
#
_entry.id   797bb04334845e3b2ba1a283474e78e3
#
_cell.length_a   1.000
_cell.length_b   1.000
_cell.length_c   1.000
_cell.angle_alpha   90.00
_cell.angle_beta   90.00
_cell.angle_gamma   90.00
#
_symmetry.space_group_name_H-M   'P 1'
#
loop_
_entity.id
_entity.type
_entity.pdbx_description
1 polymer ?
#
loop_
_entity_poly.entity_id
_entity_poly.type
_entity_poly.pdbx_seq_one_letter_code
_entity_poly.pdbx_strand_id
1 'polypeptide(L)'
;MKSFCIYCGNSKHQAHQICGACAATPESHEDLIYSIIMSYSEDEPYLNFLSIEEIEALCEEIGKGNKVKVSPQIFAQAAEAYSAVRSMESSPLLSKFSRNSSPIHIIILALVLLGLIFGG
;
A
#
# COMPACT_ATOMS: atom_id res chain seq x y z
N MET A 1 -4.79 -6.55 8.02
CA MET A 1 -4.80 -5.77 6.77
C MET A 1 -5.22 -6.65 5.61
N LYS A 2 -6.11 -6.14 4.79
CA LYS A 2 -6.50 -6.80 3.54
C LYS A 2 -5.85 -6.07 2.38
N SER A 3 -5.33 -6.82 1.43
CA SER A 3 -4.79 -6.29 0.18
C SER A 3 -5.59 -6.87 -0.99
N PHE A 4 -5.63 -6.14 -2.08
CA PHE A 4 -6.35 -6.55 -3.29
C PHE A 4 -5.41 -6.53 -4.47
N CYS A 5 -5.53 -7.53 -5.32
CA CYS A 5 -4.69 -7.65 -6.50
C CYS A 5 -5.03 -6.57 -7.53
N ILE A 6 -4.02 -5.83 -7.99
CA ILE A 6 -4.21 -4.79 -8.99
C ILE A 6 -4.42 -5.35 -10.41
N TYR A 7 -4.19 -6.64 -10.60
CA TYR A 7 -4.30 -7.30 -11.90
C TYR A 7 -5.61 -8.05 -12.09
N CYS A 8 -6.20 -8.59 -11.01
CA CYS A 8 -7.45 -9.37 -11.11
C CYS A 8 -8.53 -8.95 -10.12
N GLY A 9 -8.23 -8.11 -9.15
CA GLY A 9 -9.19 -7.60 -8.17
C GLY A 9 -9.50 -8.54 -7.01
N ASN A 10 -8.89 -9.72 -6.94
CA ASN A 10 -9.11 -10.65 -5.83
C ASN A 10 -8.31 -10.23 -4.60
N SER A 11 -8.80 -10.59 -3.41
CA SER A 11 -8.11 -10.32 -2.16
C SER A 11 -6.87 -11.19 -2.00
N LYS A 12 -5.87 -10.64 -1.32
CA LYS A 12 -4.65 -11.34 -0.96
C LYS A 12 -4.15 -10.84 0.40
N HIS A 13 -3.19 -11.52 1.01
CA HIS A 13 -2.75 -11.20 2.36
C HIS A 13 -1.89 -9.94 2.45
N GLN A 14 -0.99 -9.73 1.51
CA GLN A 14 -0.07 -8.59 1.52
C GLN A 14 0.07 -7.99 0.13
N ALA A 15 0.33 -6.67 0.08
CA ALA A 15 0.42 -5.92 -1.17
C ALA A 15 1.49 -6.43 -2.12
N HIS A 16 2.63 -6.87 -1.58
CA HIS A 16 3.78 -7.30 -2.38
C HIS A 16 3.81 -8.80 -2.68
N GLN A 17 2.85 -9.57 -2.14
CA GLN A 17 2.81 -11.02 -2.36
C GLN A 17 2.21 -11.39 -3.70
N ILE A 18 2.56 -12.61 -4.15
CA ILE A 18 1.93 -13.21 -5.32
C ILE A 18 0.44 -13.41 -5.06
N CYS A 19 -0.37 -13.11 -6.06
CA CYS A 19 -1.81 -13.34 -5.98
C CYS A 19 -2.11 -14.83 -6.14
N GLY A 20 -2.85 -15.40 -5.19
CA GLY A 20 -3.26 -16.82 -5.26
C GLY A 20 -4.24 -17.12 -6.40
N ALA A 21 -4.93 -16.11 -6.92
CA ALA A 21 -5.93 -16.28 -7.97
C ALA A 21 -5.34 -16.18 -9.37
N CYS A 22 -4.47 -15.18 -9.63
CA CYS A 22 -3.93 -14.95 -10.97
C CYS A 22 -2.41 -15.17 -11.07
N ALA A 23 -1.74 -15.47 -9.96
CA ALA A 23 -0.31 -15.72 -9.86
C ALA A 23 0.58 -14.52 -10.24
N ALA A 24 0.03 -13.32 -10.36
CA ALA A 24 0.79 -12.12 -10.66
C ALA A 24 1.38 -11.51 -9.39
N THR A 25 2.53 -10.87 -9.52
CA THR A 25 3.23 -10.17 -8.44
C THR A 25 3.53 -8.74 -8.91
N PRO A 26 3.28 -7.70 -8.09
CA PRO A 26 3.68 -6.35 -8.47
C PRO A 26 5.21 -6.26 -8.44
N GLU A 27 5.81 -5.91 -9.58
CA GLU A 27 7.26 -5.83 -9.73
C GLU A 27 7.74 -4.41 -9.97
N SER A 28 7.00 -3.63 -10.76
CA SER A 28 7.38 -2.25 -11.03
C SER A 28 7.10 -1.35 -9.83
N HIS A 29 7.82 -0.25 -9.74
CA HIS A 29 7.63 0.76 -8.70
C HIS A 29 6.18 1.28 -8.70
N GLU A 30 5.64 1.56 -9.86
CA GLU A 30 4.26 2.02 -10.02
C GLU A 30 3.25 0.98 -9.52
N ASP A 31 3.43 -0.28 -9.89
CA ASP A 31 2.54 -1.37 -9.49
C ASP A 31 2.58 -1.60 -7.98
N LEU A 32 3.75 -1.48 -7.36
CA LEU A 32 3.90 -1.57 -5.91
C LEU A 32 3.13 -0.44 -5.21
N ILE A 33 3.17 0.77 -5.74
CA ILE A 33 2.43 1.90 -5.19
C ILE A 33 0.92 1.66 -5.31
N TYR A 34 0.44 1.21 -6.45
CA TYR A 34 -0.97 0.85 -6.61
C TYR A 34 -1.39 -0.27 -5.66
N SER A 35 -0.53 -1.25 -5.43
CA SER A 35 -0.80 -2.34 -4.49
C SER A 35 -0.96 -1.83 -3.07
N ILE A 36 -0.18 -0.84 -2.68
CA ILE A 36 -0.30 -0.18 -1.37
C ILE A 36 -1.63 0.56 -1.27
N ILE A 37 -2.00 1.30 -2.30
CA ILE A 37 -3.28 2.03 -2.36
C ILE A 37 -4.46 1.08 -2.22
N MET A 38 -4.35 -0.12 -2.81
CA MET A 38 -5.39 -1.15 -2.78
C MET A 38 -5.34 -2.02 -1.52
N SER A 39 -4.65 -1.57 -0.48
CA SER A 39 -4.61 -2.22 0.82
C SER A 39 -5.48 -1.47 1.81
N TYR A 40 -6.19 -2.21 2.68
CA TYR A 40 -7.13 -1.64 3.63
C TYR A 40 -6.90 -2.24 5.02
N SER A 41 -6.85 -1.38 6.04
CA SER A 41 -6.76 -1.78 7.43
C SER A 41 -8.00 -1.32 8.18
N GLU A 42 -8.70 -2.25 8.82
CA GLU A 42 -9.85 -1.96 9.68
C GLU A 42 -9.39 -1.42 11.05
N ASP A 43 -8.27 -1.93 11.54
CA ASP A 43 -7.73 -1.56 12.84
C ASP A 43 -7.06 -0.18 12.83
N GLU A 44 -6.54 0.24 11.71
CA GLU A 44 -5.79 1.48 11.55
C GLU A 44 -6.30 2.27 10.34
N PRO A 45 -7.50 2.89 10.45
CA PRO A 45 -8.14 3.57 9.30
C PRO A 45 -7.30 4.70 8.70
N TYR A 46 -6.43 5.31 9.50
CA TYR A 46 -5.55 6.41 9.05
C TYR A 46 -4.47 5.97 8.07
N LEU A 47 -4.25 4.66 7.92
CA LEU A 47 -3.31 4.12 6.94
C LEU A 47 -3.93 3.96 5.55
N ASN A 48 -5.25 4.06 5.45
CA ASN A 48 -5.96 3.81 4.20
C ASN A 48 -5.92 5.05 3.30
N PHE A 49 -5.52 4.86 2.06
CA PHE A 49 -5.57 5.91 1.04
C PHE A 49 -6.96 6.03 0.41
N LEU A 50 -7.72 4.94 0.41
CA LEU A 50 -9.07 4.87 -0.12
C LEU A 50 -9.99 4.22 0.91
N SER A 51 -11.29 4.51 0.82
CA SER A 51 -12.30 3.78 1.58
C SER A 51 -12.46 2.37 1.02
N ILE A 52 -13.04 1.46 1.81
CA ILE A 52 -13.29 0.10 1.34
C ILE A 52 -14.24 0.09 0.14
N GLU A 53 -15.22 0.98 0.11
CA GLU A 53 -16.15 1.12 -1.01
C GLU A 53 -15.44 1.53 -2.29
N GLU A 54 -14.49 2.45 -2.18
CA GLU A 54 -13.68 2.87 -3.32
C GLU A 54 -12.78 1.75 -3.84
N ILE A 55 -12.19 0.98 -2.92
CA ILE A 55 -11.37 -0.20 -3.28
C ILE A 55 -12.22 -1.26 -3.97
N GLU A 56 -13.40 -1.55 -3.44
CA GLU A 56 -14.31 -2.53 -4.03
C GLU A 56 -14.74 -2.11 -5.44
N ALA A 57 -15.02 -0.83 -5.65
CA ALA A 57 -15.34 -0.29 -6.97
C ALA A 57 -14.19 -0.46 -7.95
N LEU A 58 -12.96 -0.23 -7.52
CA LEU A 58 -11.78 -0.44 -8.35
C LEU A 58 -11.56 -1.92 -8.66
N CYS A 59 -11.80 -2.81 -7.69
CA CYS A 59 -11.72 -4.25 -7.91
C CYS A 59 -12.73 -4.71 -8.97
N GLU A 60 -13.93 -4.15 -8.96
CA GLU A 60 -14.94 -4.44 -9.97
C GLU A 60 -14.48 -4.01 -11.36
N GLU A 61 -13.90 -2.82 -11.49
CA GLU A 61 -13.35 -2.34 -12.74
C GLU A 61 -12.18 -3.19 -13.24
N ILE A 62 -11.30 -3.61 -12.33
CA ILE A 62 -10.19 -4.52 -12.66
C ILE A 62 -10.75 -5.85 -13.17
N GLY A 63 -11.80 -6.37 -12.54
CA GLY A 63 -12.46 -7.61 -12.97
C GLY A 63 -13.06 -7.52 -14.36
N LYS A 64 -13.39 -6.32 -14.84
CA LYS A 64 -13.87 -6.07 -16.20
C LYS A 64 -12.75 -5.91 -17.23
N GLY A 65 -11.49 -5.98 -16.80
CA GLY A 65 -10.34 -5.81 -17.67
C GLY A 65 -9.77 -4.41 -17.71
N ASN A 66 -10.28 -3.49 -16.91
CA ASN A 66 -9.77 -2.13 -16.81
C ASN A 66 -8.58 -2.08 -15.84
N LYS A 67 -7.62 -1.18 -16.11
CA LYS A 67 -6.51 -0.98 -15.21
C LYS A 67 -6.94 -0.15 -14.00
N VAL A 68 -6.30 -0.40 -12.86
CA VAL A 68 -6.49 0.41 -11.66
C VAL A 68 -6.10 1.86 -11.94
N LYS A 69 -6.96 2.79 -11.55
CA LYS A 69 -6.71 4.23 -11.69
C LYS A 69 -7.15 4.95 -10.42
N VAL A 70 -6.29 5.82 -9.93
CA VAL A 70 -6.59 6.69 -8.79
C VAL A 70 -6.24 8.14 -9.16
N SER A 71 -6.69 9.10 -8.36
CA SER A 71 -6.33 10.50 -8.60
C SER A 71 -4.80 10.68 -8.48
N PRO A 72 -4.21 11.61 -9.23
CA PRO A 72 -2.77 11.88 -9.11
C PRO A 72 -2.33 12.27 -7.71
N GLN A 73 -3.21 12.91 -6.94
CA GLN A 73 -2.93 13.31 -5.56
C GLN A 73 -2.77 12.09 -4.65
N ILE A 74 -3.67 11.12 -4.75
CA ILE A 74 -3.60 9.88 -3.97
C ILE A 74 -2.35 9.09 -4.34
N PHE A 75 -2.06 8.99 -5.63
CA PHE A 75 -0.85 8.30 -6.10
C PHE A 75 0.42 8.97 -5.55
N ALA A 76 0.49 10.30 -5.59
CA ALA A 76 1.63 11.03 -5.07
C ALA A 76 1.81 10.83 -3.56
N GLN A 77 0.73 10.85 -2.80
CA GLN A 77 0.76 10.58 -1.36
C GLN A 77 1.28 9.18 -1.05
N ALA A 78 0.79 8.18 -1.78
CA ALA A 78 1.24 6.81 -1.61
C ALA A 78 2.70 6.63 -2.02
N ALA A 79 3.13 7.29 -3.09
CA ALA A 79 4.52 7.27 -3.54
C ALA A 79 5.46 7.87 -2.50
N GLU A 80 5.07 8.97 -1.88
CA GLU A 80 5.86 9.60 -0.81
C GLU A 80 5.96 8.68 0.41
N ALA A 81 4.86 8.07 0.82
CA ALA A 81 4.84 7.13 1.94
C ALA A 81 5.75 5.93 1.65
N TYR A 82 5.69 5.38 0.45
CA TYR A 82 6.53 4.28 0.03
C TYR A 82 8.02 4.65 0.03
N SER A 83 8.36 5.82 -0.48
CA SER A 83 9.73 6.32 -0.50
C SER A 83 10.27 6.53 0.91
N ALA A 84 9.44 7.06 1.82
CA ALA A 84 9.82 7.25 3.22
C ALA A 84 10.10 5.91 3.91
N VAL A 85 9.25 4.91 3.70
CA VAL A 85 9.44 3.55 4.24
C VAL A 85 10.75 2.95 3.71
N ARG A 86 11.00 3.07 2.41
CA ARG A 86 12.25 2.56 1.80
C ARG A 86 13.49 3.23 2.35
N SER A 87 13.46 4.54 2.55
CA SER A 87 14.56 5.29 3.15
C SER A 87 14.83 4.83 4.58
N MET A 88 13.77 4.55 5.34
CA MET A 88 13.87 4.03 6.70
C MET A 88 14.45 2.62 6.74
N GLU A 89 14.04 1.74 5.82
CA GLU A 89 14.55 0.38 5.73
C GLU A 89 16.04 0.32 5.43
N SER A 90 16.57 1.30 4.70
CA SER A 90 18.01 1.39 4.42
C SER A 90 18.82 1.96 5.58
N SER A 91 18.15 2.45 6.64
CA SER A 91 18.80 2.98 7.84
C SER A 91 19.30 1.84 8.74
N PRO A 92 20.57 1.87 9.24
CA PRO A 92 21.09 0.83 10.14
C PRO A 92 20.29 0.68 11.44
N LEU A 93 19.68 1.76 11.92
CA LEU A 93 18.87 1.74 13.14
C LEU A 93 17.55 1.01 12.92
N LEU A 94 16.93 1.16 11.75
CA LEU A 94 15.66 0.55 11.44
C LEU A 94 15.77 -0.89 10.97
N SER A 95 16.93 -1.30 10.44
CA SER A 95 17.16 -2.71 10.09
C SER A 95 17.13 -3.62 11.32
N LYS A 96 17.45 -3.08 12.51
CA LYS A 96 17.32 -3.82 13.77
C LYS A 96 15.87 -3.91 14.24
N PHE A 97 15.06 -2.90 13.96
CA PHE A 97 13.63 -2.90 14.30
C PHE A 97 12.80 -3.73 13.33
N SER A 98 13.16 -3.79 12.05
CA SER A 98 12.42 -4.53 11.03
C SER A 98 12.44 -6.05 11.24
N ARG A 99 13.39 -6.57 12.01
CA ARG A 99 13.43 -8.00 12.36
C ARG A 99 12.31 -8.42 13.32
N ASN A 100 11.82 -7.48 14.13
CA ASN A 100 10.83 -7.75 15.17
C ASN A 100 9.52 -6.99 14.97
N SER A 101 9.43 -6.14 13.96
CA SER A 101 8.24 -5.33 13.68
C SER A 101 7.55 -5.80 12.41
N SER A 102 6.21 -5.85 12.42
CA SER A 102 5.47 -6.09 11.19
C SER A 102 5.66 -4.91 10.22
N PRO A 103 5.55 -5.12 8.90
CA PRO A 103 5.62 -4.02 7.91
C PRO A 103 4.62 -2.89 8.19
N ILE A 104 3.51 -3.21 8.84
CA ILE A 104 2.48 -2.24 9.24
C ILE A 104 3.06 -1.18 10.18
N HIS A 105 3.90 -1.55 11.13
CA HIS A 105 4.52 -0.62 12.07
C HIS A 105 5.46 0.37 11.36
N ILE A 106 6.15 -0.08 10.34
CA ILE A 106 7.02 0.78 9.54
C ILE A 106 6.18 1.80 8.75
N ILE A 107 5.06 1.39 8.18
CA ILE A 107 4.13 2.27 7.47
C ILE A 107 3.53 3.29 8.43
N ILE A 108 3.11 2.87 9.62
CA ILE A 108 2.58 3.76 10.66
C ILE A 108 3.63 4.81 11.04
N LEU A 109 4.86 4.38 11.28
CA LEU A 109 5.95 5.29 11.66
C LEU A 109 6.22 6.30 10.54
N ALA A 110 6.23 5.86 9.29
CA ALA A 110 6.42 6.74 8.14
C ALA A 110 5.30 7.78 8.02
N LEU A 111 4.04 7.36 8.22
CA LEU A 111 2.89 8.28 8.17
C LEU A 111 2.89 9.27 9.34
N VAL A 112 3.29 8.82 10.53
CA VAL A 112 3.44 9.71 11.70
C VAL A 112 4.51 10.75 11.43
N LEU A 113 5.66 10.35 10.88
CA LEU A 113 6.75 11.27 10.54
C LEU A 113 6.33 12.26 9.44
N LEU A 114 5.60 11.81 8.43
CA LEU A 114 5.04 12.69 7.40
C LEU A 114 4.01 13.67 8.00
N GLY A 115 3.19 13.20 8.92
CA GLY A 115 2.25 14.04 9.63
C GLY A 115 2.94 15.12 10.48
N LEU A 116 4.06 14.81 11.12
CA LEU A 116 4.85 15.76 11.87
C LEU A 116 5.51 16.81 10.97
N ILE A 117 5.89 16.42 9.75
CA ILE A 117 6.52 17.34 8.79
C ILE A 117 5.48 18.25 8.14
N PHE A 118 4.32 17.72 7.79
CA PHE A 118 3.27 18.45 7.06
C PHE A 118 2.12 18.93 7.93
N GLY A 119 1.96 18.40 9.14
CA GLY A 119 0.89 18.75 10.07
C GLY A 119 1.24 19.82 11.11
N GLY A 120 2.40 20.42 10.96
CA GLY A 120 2.88 21.46 11.88
C GLY A 120 2.27 22.84 11.62
#